data_f4a837333ce063219a53b8fd736c7a91
#
_entry.id   f4a837333ce063219a53b8fd736c7a91
#
_cell.length_a   1.000
_cell.length_b   1.000
_cell.length_c   1.000
_cell.angle_alpha   90.00
_cell.angle_beta   90.00
_cell.angle_gamma   90.00
#
_symmetry.space_group_name_H-M   'P 1'
#
loop_
_entity.id
_entity.type
_entity.pdbx_description
1 polymer ?
#
loop_
_entity_poly.entity_id
_entity_poly.type
_entity_poly.pdbx_seq_one_letter_code
_entity_poly.pdbx_strand_id
1 'polypeptide(L)'
;MDVTNRWVLDFVERFARARAGAKILDYGCGAGEVVAAGRAAGLEIFGADIYYGGSDAHKEAEQSGLLGEVIVEIRDGRLPFEDSSFDLVTNNQVMEHVEDLEAVLSEIRRVLKPGGTLLSLFPSRDVIREGHIGIPLAHWFRKGSRLRFAYTWALRKLGLGKWKEQAPSCHHWAMDKLEWIDKWTHYRSRREIFAAFGRYFRSEFREPDYIRFRLRDEERLAPFARLLDLPLVPAVAAALFRKLAYLVMVSR
;
A
#
# COMPACT_ATOMS: atom_id res chain seq x y z
N MET A 1 -6.54 -1.30 13.53
CA MET A 1 -5.54 -1.71 12.51
C MET A 1 -6.15 -2.71 11.55
N ASP A 2 -6.11 -2.44 10.25
CA ASP A 2 -6.64 -3.35 9.23
C ASP A 2 -5.74 -4.59 8.99
N VAL A 3 -6.19 -5.52 8.15
CA VAL A 3 -5.47 -6.78 7.91
C VAL A 3 -4.15 -6.58 7.17
N THR A 4 -4.03 -5.56 6.30
CA THR A 4 -2.77 -5.24 5.61
C THR A 4 -1.74 -4.70 6.58
N ASN A 5 -2.12 -3.77 7.45
CA ASN A 5 -1.25 -3.23 8.50
C ASN A 5 -0.84 -4.31 9.52
N ARG A 6 -1.74 -5.24 9.90
CA ARG A 6 -1.37 -6.38 10.74
C ARG A 6 -0.32 -7.28 10.09
N TRP A 7 -0.44 -7.52 8.78
CA TRP A 7 0.56 -8.31 8.07
C TRP A 7 1.90 -7.58 7.93
N VAL A 8 1.88 -6.28 7.68
CA VAL A 8 3.11 -5.46 7.65
C VAL A 8 3.79 -5.52 9.02
N LEU A 9 3.03 -5.37 10.11
CA LEU A 9 3.58 -5.48 11.47
C LEU A 9 4.18 -6.87 11.73
N ASP A 10 3.48 -7.94 11.37
CA ASP A 10 4.00 -9.32 11.50
C ASP A 10 5.30 -9.51 10.70
N PHE A 11 5.38 -8.95 9.50
CA PHE A 11 6.61 -8.97 8.70
C PHE A 11 7.74 -8.20 9.39
N VAL A 12 7.46 -7.00 9.87
CA VAL A 12 8.41 -6.14 10.60
C VAL A 12 8.95 -6.84 11.85
N GLU A 13 8.07 -7.44 12.66
CA GLU A 13 8.46 -8.18 13.86
C GLU A 13 9.34 -9.40 13.54
N ARG A 14 8.99 -10.17 12.51
CA ARG A 14 9.80 -11.32 12.06
C ARG A 14 11.16 -10.87 11.55
N PHE A 15 11.21 -9.76 10.82
CA PHE A 15 12.45 -9.17 10.33
C PHE A 15 13.35 -8.71 11.49
N ALA A 16 12.79 -8.01 12.46
CA ALA A 16 13.52 -7.54 13.64
C ALA A 16 14.02 -8.69 14.53
N ARG A 17 13.23 -9.76 14.69
CA ARG A 17 13.68 -10.99 15.39
C ARG A 17 14.87 -11.66 14.71
N ALA A 18 14.91 -11.63 13.37
CA ALA A 18 16.02 -12.18 12.60
C ALA A 18 17.27 -11.27 12.57
N ARG A 19 17.10 -9.98 12.88
CA ARG A 19 18.16 -8.96 12.83
C ARG A 19 18.04 -8.03 14.04
N ALA A 20 18.70 -8.39 15.14
CA ALA A 20 18.70 -7.58 16.36
C ALA A 20 19.18 -6.14 16.09
N GLY A 21 18.48 -5.15 16.65
CA GLY A 21 18.78 -3.74 16.45
C GLY A 21 18.47 -3.22 15.04
N ALA A 22 17.61 -3.91 14.28
CA ALA A 22 17.17 -3.44 12.96
C ALA A 22 16.42 -2.09 13.09
N LYS A 23 16.84 -1.10 12.30
CA LYS A 23 16.17 0.19 12.16
C LYS A 23 15.21 0.17 10.99
N ILE A 24 13.96 0.55 11.23
CA ILE A 24 12.84 0.35 10.32
C ILE A 24 12.18 1.68 9.99
N LEU A 25 11.78 1.90 8.73
CA LEU A 25 10.99 3.04 8.29
C LEU A 25 9.69 2.56 7.66
N ASP A 26 8.56 3.09 8.09
CA ASP A 26 7.27 2.98 7.41
C ASP A 26 7.06 4.24 6.54
N TYR A 27 7.27 4.10 5.23
CA TYR A 27 7.13 5.15 4.24
C TYR A 27 5.69 5.28 3.76
N GLY A 28 5.07 6.44 3.94
CA GLY A 28 3.64 6.64 3.74
C GLY A 28 2.85 6.04 4.91
N CYS A 29 3.30 6.28 6.14
CA CYS A 29 2.77 5.67 7.35
C CYS A 29 1.36 6.14 7.75
N GLY A 30 0.81 7.17 7.07
CA GLY A 30 -0.49 7.75 7.38
C GLY A 30 -0.59 8.18 8.85
N ALA A 31 -1.61 7.67 9.54
CA ALA A 31 -1.82 7.94 10.97
C ALA A 31 -0.80 7.26 11.90
N GLY A 32 0.11 6.44 11.37
CA GLY A 32 1.16 5.80 12.15
C GLY A 32 0.75 4.55 12.91
N GLU A 33 -0.31 3.84 12.52
CA GLU A 33 -0.77 2.63 13.23
C GLU A 33 0.32 1.56 13.35
N VAL A 34 1.07 1.29 12.26
CA VAL A 34 2.17 0.29 12.26
C VAL A 34 3.33 0.79 13.10
N VAL A 35 3.64 2.09 13.03
CA VAL A 35 4.70 2.73 13.84
C VAL A 35 4.37 2.62 15.33
N ALA A 36 3.16 3.00 15.74
CA ALA A 36 2.69 2.94 17.13
C ALA A 36 2.78 1.51 17.68
N ALA A 37 2.26 0.53 16.94
CA ALA A 37 2.25 -0.87 17.36
C ALA A 37 3.68 -1.44 17.42
N GLY A 38 4.55 -1.12 16.46
CA GLY A 38 5.94 -1.54 16.45
C GLY A 38 6.72 -0.95 17.63
N ARG A 39 6.52 0.33 17.94
CA ARG A 39 7.15 0.98 19.12
C ARG A 39 6.68 0.34 20.42
N ALA A 40 5.38 0.05 20.55
CA ALA A 40 4.84 -0.66 21.70
C ALA A 40 5.43 -2.07 21.86
N ALA A 41 5.83 -2.72 20.76
CA ALA A 41 6.55 -4.00 20.76
C ALA A 41 8.08 -3.84 20.98
N GLY A 42 8.58 -2.64 21.27
CA GLY A 42 10.00 -2.37 21.52
C GLY A 42 10.87 -2.30 20.25
N LEU A 43 10.28 -2.09 19.06
CA LEU A 43 11.03 -2.00 17.81
C LEU A 43 11.55 -0.58 17.56
N GLU A 44 12.70 -0.47 16.92
CA GLU A 44 13.24 0.81 16.43
C GLU A 44 12.62 1.13 15.07
N ILE A 45 11.37 1.61 15.10
CA ILE A 45 10.58 1.94 13.91
C ILE A 45 10.23 3.43 13.90
N PHE A 46 10.32 4.03 12.70
CA PHE A 46 10.01 5.42 12.38
C PHE A 46 8.96 5.46 11.27
N GLY A 47 8.23 6.55 11.18
CA GLY A 47 7.29 6.81 10.09
C GLY A 47 7.67 8.04 9.28
N ALA A 48 7.25 8.09 8.02
CA ALA A 48 7.31 9.28 7.20
C ALA A 48 6.11 9.36 6.25
N ASP A 49 5.50 10.53 6.11
CA ASP A 49 4.37 10.75 5.20
C ASP A 49 4.42 12.16 4.60
N ILE A 50 3.80 12.36 3.43
CA ILE A 50 3.66 13.67 2.78
C ILE A 50 2.37 14.39 3.20
N TYR A 51 1.43 13.69 3.82
CA TYR A 51 0.12 14.19 4.26
C TYR A 51 -0.64 14.98 3.20
N TYR A 52 -0.92 14.34 2.07
CA TYR A 52 -1.68 15.00 1.00
C TYR A 52 -3.11 15.34 1.43
N GLY A 53 -3.69 16.42 0.85
CA GLY A 53 -4.99 16.98 1.26
C GLY A 53 -6.23 16.12 0.95
N GLY A 54 -6.06 14.85 0.60
CA GLY A 54 -7.14 13.87 0.37
C GLY A 54 -7.37 12.91 1.54
N SER A 55 -6.70 13.11 2.69
CA SER A 55 -6.72 12.22 3.85
C SER A 55 -6.71 13.02 5.16
N ASP A 56 -7.34 12.48 6.20
CA ASP A 56 -7.31 13.01 7.58
C ASP A 56 -6.09 12.49 8.39
N ALA A 57 -5.21 11.71 7.76
CA ALA A 57 -4.10 11.02 8.42
C ALA A 57 -3.14 11.96 9.18
N HIS A 58 -2.91 13.18 8.70
CA HIS A 58 -2.10 14.17 9.42
C HIS A 58 -2.67 14.50 10.80
N LYS A 59 -3.97 14.81 10.85
CA LYS A 59 -4.66 15.12 12.09
C LYS A 59 -4.65 13.94 13.07
N GLU A 60 -4.81 12.73 12.55
CA GLU A 60 -4.78 11.51 13.36
C GLU A 60 -3.36 11.25 13.90
N ALA A 61 -2.32 11.44 13.10
CA ALA A 61 -0.92 11.34 13.54
C ALA A 61 -0.54 12.40 14.58
N GLU A 62 -1.06 13.62 14.43
CA GLU A 62 -0.88 14.71 15.41
C GLU A 62 -1.56 14.36 16.75
N GLN A 63 -2.79 13.85 16.70
CA GLN A 63 -3.54 13.43 17.90
C GLN A 63 -2.91 12.25 18.62
N SER A 64 -2.19 11.38 17.92
CA SER A 64 -1.46 10.25 18.53
C SER A 64 -0.19 10.68 19.28
N GLY A 65 0.26 11.93 19.12
CA GLY A 65 1.51 12.43 19.68
C GLY A 65 2.79 11.88 19.04
N LEU A 66 2.67 11.13 17.93
CA LEU A 66 3.83 10.53 17.26
C LEU A 66 4.49 11.47 16.24
N LEU A 67 3.73 12.46 15.74
CA LEU A 67 4.22 13.42 14.76
C LEU A 67 5.29 14.34 15.38
N GLY A 68 6.40 14.49 14.67
CA GLY A 68 7.56 15.30 15.11
C GLY A 68 8.58 14.55 15.96
N GLU A 69 8.19 13.43 16.63
CA GLU A 69 9.14 12.61 17.41
C GLU A 69 9.62 11.38 16.62
N VAL A 70 8.70 10.54 16.18
CA VAL A 70 9.00 9.29 15.47
C VAL A 70 8.38 9.24 14.08
N ILE A 71 7.39 10.07 13.80
CA ILE A 71 6.83 10.28 12.47
C ILE A 71 7.24 11.66 11.98
N VAL A 72 7.80 11.71 10.79
CA VAL A 72 8.26 12.96 10.16
C VAL A 72 7.46 13.25 8.90
N GLU A 73 7.23 14.52 8.63
CA GLU A 73 6.66 14.97 7.37
C GLU A 73 7.73 15.00 6.27
N ILE A 74 7.43 14.38 5.13
CA ILE A 74 8.30 14.44 3.94
C ILE A 74 8.07 15.78 3.26
N ARG A 75 9.11 16.58 3.11
CA ARG A 75 9.08 17.87 2.42
C ARG A 75 9.97 17.83 1.19
N ASP A 76 9.49 18.42 0.11
CA ASP A 76 10.22 18.48 -1.18
C ASP A 76 10.72 17.11 -1.69
N GLY A 77 9.95 16.06 -1.37
CA GLY A 77 10.25 14.68 -1.77
C GLY A 77 11.44 14.03 -1.08
N ARG A 78 12.05 14.70 -0.07
CA ARG A 78 13.23 14.21 0.64
C ARG A 78 12.91 13.78 2.07
N LEU A 79 13.38 12.60 2.44
CA LEU A 79 13.34 12.09 3.80
C LEU A 79 14.42 12.76 4.67
N PRO A 80 14.09 13.26 5.87
CA PRO A 80 15.05 13.91 6.76
C PRO A 80 15.92 12.89 7.52
N PHE A 81 16.39 11.87 6.81
CA PHE A 81 17.27 10.83 7.33
C PHE A 81 18.56 10.75 6.51
N GLU A 82 19.64 10.34 7.15
CA GLU A 82 20.92 10.12 6.50
C GLU A 82 20.87 8.92 5.54
N ASP A 83 21.84 8.88 4.61
CA ASP A 83 22.03 7.76 3.72
C ASP A 83 22.29 6.47 4.52
N SER A 84 21.81 5.34 4.03
CA SER A 84 22.08 4.03 4.64
C SER A 84 21.69 3.94 6.12
N SER A 85 20.55 4.54 6.50
CA SER A 85 20.07 4.57 7.89
C SER A 85 19.24 3.35 8.27
N PHE A 86 18.48 2.76 7.31
CA PHE A 86 17.48 1.75 7.61
C PHE A 86 17.83 0.35 7.08
N ASP A 87 17.50 -0.66 7.85
CA ASP A 87 17.62 -2.07 7.47
C ASP A 87 16.38 -2.55 6.69
N LEU A 88 15.22 -1.97 7.00
CA LEU A 88 13.94 -2.26 6.35
C LEU A 88 13.17 -0.95 6.12
N VAL A 89 12.64 -0.81 4.91
CA VAL A 89 11.58 0.18 4.61
C VAL A 89 10.32 -0.58 4.24
N THR A 90 9.17 -0.18 4.79
CA THR A 90 7.85 -0.68 4.42
C THR A 90 7.03 0.41 3.75
N ASN A 91 6.15 0.04 2.83
CA ASN A 91 5.06 0.91 2.36
C ASN A 91 3.82 0.06 2.05
N ASN A 92 2.66 0.55 2.49
CA ASN A 92 1.40 -0.12 2.34
C ASN A 92 0.35 0.84 1.77
N GLN A 93 -0.15 0.60 0.55
CA GLN A 93 -1.11 1.45 -0.16
C GLN A 93 -0.59 2.89 -0.38
N VAL A 94 0.64 3.01 -0.84
CA VAL A 94 1.33 4.29 -1.05
C VAL A 94 1.69 4.51 -2.51
N MET A 95 2.28 3.51 -3.17
CA MET A 95 2.90 3.67 -4.49
C MET A 95 1.91 4.00 -5.61
N GLU A 96 0.63 3.70 -5.43
CA GLU A 96 -0.46 4.12 -6.31
C GLU A 96 -0.79 5.61 -6.20
N HIS A 97 -0.36 6.28 -5.13
CA HIS A 97 -0.54 7.72 -4.90
C HIS A 97 0.68 8.54 -5.33
N VAL A 98 1.79 7.88 -5.61
CA VAL A 98 3.05 8.52 -5.99
C VAL A 98 3.04 8.93 -7.45
N GLU A 99 3.21 10.22 -7.76
CA GLU A 99 3.30 10.73 -9.12
C GLU A 99 4.64 10.38 -9.76
N ASP A 100 5.75 10.69 -9.10
CA ASP A 100 7.10 10.33 -9.54
C ASP A 100 7.64 9.12 -8.77
N LEU A 101 7.35 7.93 -9.30
CA LEU A 101 7.78 6.67 -8.69
C LEU A 101 9.30 6.51 -8.67
N GLU A 102 10.01 7.04 -9.67
CA GLU A 102 11.47 6.96 -9.75
C GLU A 102 12.14 7.78 -8.67
N ALA A 103 11.68 9.02 -8.44
CA ALA A 103 12.19 9.87 -7.37
C ALA A 103 12.00 9.21 -6.00
N VAL A 104 10.81 8.64 -5.72
CA VAL A 104 10.53 7.95 -4.46
C VAL A 104 11.40 6.70 -4.28
N LEU A 105 11.54 5.86 -5.33
CA LEU A 105 12.38 4.66 -5.24
C LEU A 105 13.86 5.00 -5.05
N SER A 106 14.34 6.07 -5.69
CA SER A 106 15.70 6.58 -5.49
C SER A 106 15.93 7.04 -4.05
N GLU A 107 14.97 7.76 -3.48
CA GLU A 107 15.05 8.25 -2.11
C GLU A 107 14.97 7.11 -1.07
N ILE A 108 14.09 6.15 -1.28
CA ILE A 108 14.03 4.92 -0.46
C ILE A 108 15.37 4.16 -0.56
N ARG A 109 15.94 4.05 -1.78
CA ARG A 109 17.25 3.40 -1.97
C ARG A 109 18.37 4.13 -1.25
N ARG A 110 18.33 5.46 -1.21
CA ARG A 110 19.33 6.28 -0.49
C ARG A 110 19.33 5.99 1.01
N VAL A 111 18.15 5.94 1.64
CA VAL A 111 18.05 5.72 3.10
C VAL A 111 18.20 4.25 3.50
N LEU A 112 18.05 3.31 2.59
CA LEU A 112 18.30 1.89 2.84
C LEU A 112 19.80 1.59 2.90
N LYS A 113 20.21 0.85 3.91
CA LYS A 113 21.56 0.29 4.01
C LYS A 113 21.87 -0.62 2.81
N PRO A 114 23.14 -0.81 2.44
CA PRO A 114 23.53 -1.86 1.51
C PRO A 114 22.99 -3.22 1.98
N GLY A 115 22.25 -3.92 1.10
CA GLY A 115 21.56 -5.17 1.45
C GLY A 115 20.31 -5.01 2.33
N GLY A 116 19.85 -3.78 2.55
CA GLY A 116 18.57 -3.47 3.19
C GLY A 116 17.39 -3.99 2.36
N THR A 117 16.23 -4.06 2.97
CA THR A 117 15.01 -4.64 2.37
C THR A 117 13.93 -3.57 2.23
N LEU A 118 13.22 -3.58 1.08
CA LEU A 118 12.01 -2.80 0.86
C LEU A 118 10.82 -3.76 0.75
N LEU A 119 9.81 -3.59 1.60
CA LEU A 119 8.53 -4.28 1.51
C LEU A 119 7.48 -3.33 0.93
N SER A 120 6.81 -3.73 -0.15
CA SER A 120 5.79 -2.91 -0.81
C SER A 120 4.50 -3.68 -1.06
N LEU A 121 3.36 -3.08 -0.65
CA LEU A 121 2.00 -3.58 -0.91
C LEU A 121 1.17 -2.47 -1.56
N PHE A 122 0.79 -2.64 -2.81
CA PHE A 122 -0.05 -1.66 -3.50
C PHE A 122 -0.71 -2.25 -4.76
N PRO A 123 -1.88 -1.72 -5.20
CA PRO A 123 -2.53 -2.18 -6.41
C PRO A 123 -1.81 -1.69 -7.67
N SER A 124 -1.73 -2.56 -8.69
CA SER A 124 -1.39 -2.13 -10.04
C SER A 124 -2.64 -1.72 -10.82
N ARG A 125 -2.48 -1.09 -11.99
CA ARG A 125 -3.58 -0.84 -12.92
C ARG A 125 -4.28 -2.12 -13.40
N ASP A 126 -3.61 -3.28 -13.27
CA ASP A 126 -4.12 -4.55 -13.77
C ASP A 126 -5.19 -5.19 -12.88
N VAL A 127 -5.51 -4.60 -11.72
CA VAL A 127 -6.58 -5.08 -10.85
C VAL A 127 -7.96 -4.88 -11.49
N ILE A 128 -8.88 -5.82 -11.22
CA ILE A 128 -10.23 -5.75 -11.78
C ILE A 128 -11.07 -4.70 -11.05
N ARG A 129 -10.95 -4.63 -9.72
CA ARG A 129 -11.75 -3.72 -8.91
C ARG A 129 -10.91 -2.53 -8.47
N GLU A 130 -11.36 -1.32 -8.79
CA GLU A 130 -10.78 -0.12 -8.25
C GLU A 130 -11.01 -0.09 -6.73
N GLY A 131 -9.91 -0.02 -5.98
CA GLY A 131 -9.92 -0.27 -4.53
C GLY A 131 -10.55 0.85 -3.71
N HIS A 132 -10.39 2.11 -4.11
CA HIS A 132 -10.85 3.28 -3.37
C HIS A 132 -12.35 3.47 -3.44
N ILE A 133 -12.93 3.39 -4.64
CA ILE A 133 -14.38 3.58 -4.82
C ILE A 133 -15.18 2.29 -4.95
N GLY A 134 -14.51 1.15 -5.16
CA GLY A 134 -15.16 -0.15 -5.22
C GLY A 134 -15.93 -0.43 -6.52
N ILE A 135 -15.63 0.28 -7.60
CA ILE A 135 -16.23 0.07 -8.92
C ILE A 135 -15.28 -0.76 -9.80
N PRO A 136 -15.72 -1.90 -10.36
CA PRO A 136 -14.90 -2.67 -11.27
C PRO A 136 -14.43 -1.84 -12.45
N LEU A 137 -13.18 -2.00 -12.88
CA LEU A 137 -12.58 -1.44 -14.09
C LEU A 137 -12.63 0.10 -14.24
N ALA A 138 -13.11 0.85 -13.23
CA ALA A 138 -13.27 2.32 -13.34
C ALA A 138 -11.96 3.04 -13.68
N HIS A 139 -10.83 2.54 -13.22
CA HIS A 139 -9.49 3.09 -13.47
C HIS A 139 -8.88 2.65 -14.83
N TRP A 140 -9.55 1.77 -15.59
CA TRP A 140 -9.09 1.36 -16.93
C TRP A 140 -9.54 2.33 -18.02
N PHE A 141 -10.59 3.11 -17.76
CA PHE A 141 -11.07 4.12 -18.69
C PHE A 141 -10.14 5.35 -18.69
N ARG A 142 -10.15 6.07 -19.81
CA ARG A 142 -9.46 7.36 -19.91
C ARG A 142 -10.00 8.34 -18.87
N LYS A 143 -9.10 8.98 -18.13
CA LYS A 143 -9.43 10.04 -17.15
C LYS A 143 -10.29 11.11 -17.81
N GLY A 144 -11.31 11.60 -17.11
CA GLY A 144 -12.21 12.65 -17.59
C GLY A 144 -13.17 12.25 -18.72
N SER A 145 -13.22 10.97 -19.16
CA SER A 145 -14.09 10.57 -20.26
C SER A 145 -15.56 10.44 -19.82
N ARG A 146 -16.49 10.88 -20.70
CA ARG A 146 -17.94 10.72 -20.49
C ARG A 146 -18.37 9.26 -20.33
N LEU A 147 -17.70 8.34 -21.03
CA LEU A 147 -17.98 6.91 -20.93
C LEU A 147 -17.63 6.37 -19.53
N ARG A 148 -16.48 6.76 -18.96
CA ARG A 148 -16.10 6.41 -17.59
C ARG A 148 -17.12 6.89 -16.58
N PHE A 149 -17.56 8.13 -16.72
CA PHE A 149 -18.59 8.70 -15.88
C PHE A 149 -19.90 7.92 -15.97
N ALA A 150 -20.43 7.72 -17.17
CA ALA A 150 -21.68 7.00 -17.39
C ALA A 150 -21.63 5.57 -16.85
N TYR A 151 -20.52 4.86 -17.06
CA TYR A 151 -20.26 3.54 -16.52
C TYR A 151 -20.26 3.53 -14.98
N THR A 152 -19.50 4.42 -14.35
CA THR A 152 -19.39 4.53 -12.90
C THR A 152 -20.73 4.88 -12.26
N TRP A 153 -21.46 5.84 -12.84
CA TRP A 153 -22.79 6.23 -12.41
C TRP A 153 -23.83 5.10 -12.52
N ALA A 154 -23.83 4.38 -13.65
CA ALA A 154 -24.74 3.24 -13.85
C ALA A 154 -24.49 2.14 -12.81
N LEU A 155 -23.23 1.77 -12.57
CA LEU A 155 -22.88 0.77 -11.54
C LEU A 155 -23.20 1.27 -10.13
N ARG A 156 -23.05 2.57 -9.87
CA ARG A 156 -23.47 3.15 -8.59
C ARG A 156 -24.99 3.06 -8.40
N LYS A 157 -25.79 3.28 -9.45
CA LYS A 157 -27.26 3.08 -9.41
C LYS A 157 -27.64 1.62 -9.13
N LEU A 158 -26.84 0.65 -9.60
CA LEU A 158 -27.01 -0.77 -9.30
C LEU A 158 -26.53 -1.16 -7.89
N GLY A 159 -26.18 -0.18 -7.06
CA GLY A 159 -25.79 -0.40 -5.67
C GLY A 159 -24.32 -0.68 -5.42
N LEU A 160 -23.44 -0.64 -6.44
CA LEU A 160 -22.00 -0.78 -6.24
C LEU A 160 -21.39 0.52 -5.71
N GLY A 161 -20.14 0.43 -5.27
CA GLY A 161 -19.37 1.57 -4.75
C GLY A 161 -19.30 1.60 -3.23
N LYS A 162 -18.25 2.23 -2.73
CA LYS A 162 -17.97 2.50 -1.31
C LYS A 162 -18.42 3.93 -0.96
N TRP A 163 -18.51 4.25 0.33
CA TRP A 163 -18.76 5.62 0.83
C TRP A 163 -20.01 6.26 0.20
N LYS A 164 -21.08 5.46 0.14
CA LYS A 164 -22.33 5.82 -0.56
C LYS A 164 -23.05 6.98 0.07
N GLU A 165 -22.91 7.13 1.37
CA GLU A 165 -23.51 8.14 2.24
C GLU A 165 -22.86 9.52 2.09
N GLN A 166 -21.66 9.59 1.51
CA GLN A 166 -20.89 10.83 1.40
C GLN A 166 -21.36 11.77 0.28
N ALA A 167 -22.43 11.41 -0.46
CA ALA A 167 -22.91 12.25 -1.55
C ALA A 167 -24.44 12.21 -1.65
N PRO A 168 -25.09 13.34 -2.01
CA PRO A 168 -26.55 13.46 -2.04
C PRO A 168 -27.23 12.65 -3.15
N SER A 169 -26.48 12.24 -4.17
CA SER A 169 -26.99 11.44 -5.28
C SER A 169 -25.93 10.57 -5.92
N CYS A 170 -26.35 9.55 -6.68
CA CYS A 170 -25.43 8.71 -7.45
C CYS A 170 -24.63 9.51 -8.48
N HIS A 171 -25.17 10.61 -8.99
CA HIS A 171 -24.51 11.48 -9.94
C HIS A 171 -23.38 12.26 -9.27
N HIS A 172 -23.64 12.95 -8.17
CA HIS A 172 -22.62 13.66 -7.39
C HIS A 172 -21.56 12.72 -6.89
N TRP A 173 -21.95 11.56 -6.35
CA TRP A 173 -21.01 10.54 -5.91
C TRP A 173 -20.04 10.13 -7.05
N ALA A 174 -20.56 9.88 -8.26
CA ALA A 174 -19.71 9.49 -9.38
C ALA A 174 -18.76 10.60 -9.82
N MET A 175 -19.21 11.86 -9.81
CA MET A 175 -18.35 13.03 -10.10
C MET A 175 -17.23 13.15 -9.06
N ASP A 176 -17.58 13.24 -7.79
CA ASP A 176 -16.63 13.49 -6.70
C ASP A 176 -15.59 12.37 -6.59
N LYS A 177 -16.05 11.10 -6.68
CA LYS A 177 -15.15 9.95 -6.56
C LYS A 177 -14.23 9.77 -7.76
N LEU A 178 -14.68 10.10 -8.97
CA LEU A 178 -13.81 10.07 -10.15
C LEU A 178 -12.79 11.22 -10.13
N GLU A 179 -13.19 12.41 -9.69
CA GLU A 179 -12.27 13.53 -9.50
C GLU A 179 -11.20 13.19 -8.47
N TRP A 180 -11.61 12.61 -7.33
CA TRP A 180 -10.67 12.17 -6.29
C TRP A 180 -9.65 11.16 -6.84
N ILE A 181 -10.10 10.10 -7.56
CA ILE A 181 -9.19 9.13 -8.18
C ILE A 181 -8.24 9.83 -9.17
N ASP A 182 -8.78 10.70 -10.03
CA ASP A 182 -7.97 11.35 -11.06
C ASP A 182 -6.89 12.26 -10.48
N LYS A 183 -7.16 12.87 -9.34
CA LYS A 183 -6.25 13.76 -8.64
C LYS A 183 -5.21 13.00 -7.80
N TRP A 184 -5.63 11.93 -7.12
CA TRP A 184 -4.81 11.32 -6.07
C TRP A 184 -4.29 9.92 -6.39
N THR A 185 -4.56 9.37 -7.60
CA THR A 185 -4.04 8.07 -7.98
C THR A 185 -3.31 8.06 -9.31
N HIS A 186 -2.16 7.36 -9.31
CA HIS A 186 -1.25 7.21 -10.44
C HIS A 186 -1.04 5.72 -10.77
N TYR A 187 -2.12 5.03 -11.14
CA TYR A 187 -2.08 3.61 -11.44
C TYR A 187 -1.15 3.27 -12.59
N ARG A 188 -0.22 2.35 -12.33
CA ARG A 188 0.75 1.84 -13.30
C ARG A 188 0.49 0.37 -13.58
N SER A 189 0.78 -0.08 -14.79
CA SER A 189 0.79 -1.50 -15.12
C SER A 189 1.92 -2.21 -14.36
N ARG A 190 1.79 -3.52 -14.19
CA ARG A 190 2.87 -4.32 -13.58
C ARG A 190 4.19 -4.17 -14.34
N ARG A 191 4.15 -4.04 -15.68
CA ARG A 191 5.35 -3.84 -16.49
C ARG A 191 6.08 -2.53 -16.13
N GLU A 192 5.33 -1.43 -15.99
CA GLU A 192 5.89 -0.13 -15.59
C GLU A 192 6.46 -0.19 -14.17
N ILE A 193 5.74 -0.83 -13.22
CA ILE A 193 6.20 -1.02 -11.85
C ILE A 193 7.51 -1.82 -11.83
N PHE A 194 7.58 -2.95 -12.54
CA PHE A 194 8.81 -3.75 -12.61
C PHE A 194 9.97 -3.03 -13.24
N ALA A 195 9.73 -2.24 -14.29
CA ALA A 195 10.77 -1.46 -14.92
C ALA A 195 11.35 -0.40 -13.95
N ALA A 196 10.48 0.28 -13.19
CA ALA A 196 10.91 1.26 -12.21
C ALA A 196 11.68 0.63 -11.03
N PHE A 197 11.08 -0.38 -10.38
CA PHE A 197 11.74 -1.08 -9.26
C PHE A 197 13.04 -1.74 -9.68
N GLY A 198 13.09 -2.34 -10.87
CA GLY A 198 14.25 -3.05 -11.39
C GLY A 198 15.50 -2.19 -11.61
N ARG A 199 15.37 -0.86 -11.61
CA ARG A 199 16.51 0.07 -11.69
C ARG A 199 17.27 0.18 -10.37
N TYR A 200 16.57 -0.04 -9.25
CA TYR A 200 17.10 0.18 -7.91
C TYR A 200 17.22 -1.10 -7.09
N PHE A 201 16.39 -2.12 -7.40
CA PHE A 201 16.19 -3.31 -6.57
C PHE A 201 16.05 -4.58 -7.39
N ARG A 202 16.38 -5.70 -6.76
CA ARG A 202 15.93 -7.04 -7.19
C ARG A 202 14.68 -7.38 -6.39
N SER A 203 13.56 -7.60 -7.07
CA SER A 203 12.26 -7.78 -6.43
C SER A 203 11.75 -9.20 -6.57
N GLU A 204 11.19 -9.73 -5.48
CA GLU A 204 10.52 -11.02 -5.40
C GLU A 204 9.06 -10.82 -4.98
N PHE A 205 8.17 -11.63 -5.52
CA PHE A 205 6.77 -11.63 -5.12
C PHE A 205 6.53 -12.45 -3.86
N ARG A 206 5.71 -11.92 -2.97
CA ARG A 206 5.35 -12.51 -1.68
C ARG A 206 3.84 -12.61 -1.44
N GLU A 207 3.02 -12.56 -2.49
CA GLU A 207 1.57 -12.73 -2.36
C GLU A 207 1.19 -14.06 -1.68
N PRO A 208 1.84 -15.22 -1.92
CA PRO A 208 1.52 -16.44 -1.20
C PRO A 208 1.67 -16.31 0.32
N ASP A 209 2.70 -15.56 0.79
CA ASP A 209 2.92 -15.34 2.22
C ASP A 209 1.80 -14.47 2.81
N TYR A 210 1.41 -13.41 2.10
CA TYR A 210 0.29 -12.56 2.50
C TYR A 210 -1.05 -13.31 2.48
N ILE A 211 -1.31 -14.11 1.44
CA ILE A 211 -2.54 -14.93 1.35
C ILE A 211 -2.59 -15.93 2.52
N ARG A 212 -1.47 -16.59 2.83
CA ARG A 212 -1.36 -17.51 3.96
C ARG A 212 -1.65 -16.82 5.29
N PHE A 213 -1.11 -15.62 5.49
CA PHE A 213 -1.40 -14.81 6.67
C PHE A 213 -2.90 -14.51 6.76
N ARG A 214 -3.50 -14.00 5.69
CA ARG A 214 -4.94 -13.69 5.65
C ARG A 214 -5.84 -14.88 5.94
N LEU A 215 -5.51 -16.05 5.40
CA LEU A 215 -6.27 -17.26 5.67
C LEU A 215 -6.16 -17.68 7.15
N ARG A 216 -5.00 -17.48 7.78
CA ARG A 216 -4.79 -17.82 9.20
C ARG A 216 -5.39 -16.79 10.15
N ASP A 217 -5.44 -15.53 9.75
CA ASP A 217 -6.01 -14.43 10.54
C ASP A 217 -7.54 -14.58 10.73
N GLU A 218 -8.21 -15.31 9.85
CA GLU A 218 -9.63 -15.61 9.95
C GLU A 218 -9.83 -17.09 10.28
N GLU A 219 -10.32 -17.40 11.50
CA GLU A 219 -10.45 -18.78 12.01
C GLU A 219 -11.16 -19.73 11.05
N ARG A 220 -12.23 -19.24 10.39
CA ARG A 220 -12.99 -20.04 9.41
C ARG A 220 -12.20 -20.41 8.18
N LEU A 221 -11.21 -19.61 7.81
CA LEU A 221 -10.38 -19.80 6.63
C LEU A 221 -9.03 -20.47 6.95
N ALA A 222 -8.65 -20.55 8.22
CA ALA A 222 -7.35 -21.08 8.65
C ALA A 222 -7.05 -22.51 8.11
N PRO A 223 -8.01 -23.45 8.03
CA PRO A 223 -7.76 -24.78 7.45
C PRO A 223 -7.31 -24.72 5.98
N PHE A 224 -7.79 -23.74 5.21
CA PHE A 224 -7.46 -23.58 3.80
C PHE A 224 -6.02 -23.08 3.56
N ALA A 225 -5.35 -22.54 4.58
CA ALA A 225 -3.96 -22.13 4.47
C ALA A 225 -3.03 -23.29 4.07
N ARG A 226 -3.39 -24.54 4.42
CA ARG A 226 -2.64 -25.75 4.03
C ARG A 226 -2.68 -26.04 2.53
N LEU A 227 -3.69 -25.55 1.81
CA LEU A 227 -3.76 -25.68 0.36
C LEU A 227 -2.58 -25.00 -0.36
N LEU A 228 -2.01 -23.96 0.27
CA LEU A 228 -0.81 -23.29 -0.26
C LEU A 228 0.49 -24.13 -0.13
N ASP A 229 0.42 -25.30 0.48
CA ASP A 229 1.55 -26.26 0.52
C ASP A 229 1.52 -27.23 -0.68
N LEU A 230 0.41 -27.24 -1.44
CA LEU A 230 0.27 -28.07 -2.63
C LEU A 230 1.02 -27.46 -3.83
N PRO A 231 1.62 -28.28 -4.70
CA PRO A 231 2.27 -27.80 -5.91
C PRO A 231 1.33 -26.92 -6.76
N LEU A 232 1.88 -25.86 -7.36
CA LEU A 232 1.18 -24.88 -8.22
C LEU A 232 0.11 -24.02 -7.53
N VAL A 233 -0.48 -24.43 -6.42
CA VAL A 233 -1.53 -23.64 -5.72
C VAL A 233 -1.02 -22.25 -5.32
N PRO A 234 0.18 -22.06 -4.75
CA PRO A 234 0.70 -20.72 -4.45
C PRO A 234 0.81 -19.83 -5.68
N ALA A 235 1.25 -20.37 -6.81
CA ALA A 235 1.40 -19.61 -8.04
C ALA A 235 0.04 -19.17 -8.62
N VAL A 236 -0.95 -20.07 -8.62
CA VAL A 236 -2.31 -19.78 -9.07
C VAL A 236 -2.98 -18.76 -8.14
N ALA A 237 -2.88 -18.98 -6.83
CA ALA A 237 -3.43 -18.06 -5.83
C ALA A 237 -2.81 -16.65 -5.96
N ALA A 238 -1.49 -16.54 -6.13
CA ALA A 238 -0.81 -15.27 -6.37
C ALA A 238 -1.28 -14.60 -7.66
N ALA A 239 -1.43 -15.35 -8.75
CA ALA A 239 -1.89 -14.80 -10.03
C ALA A 239 -3.31 -14.22 -9.95
N LEU A 240 -4.22 -14.93 -9.27
CA LEU A 240 -5.58 -14.45 -8.99
C LEU A 240 -5.57 -13.25 -8.04
N PHE A 241 -4.80 -13.32 -6.98
CA PHE A 241 -4.71 -12.24 -5.99
C PHE A 241 -4.25 -10.92 -6.61
N ARG A 242 -3.24 -10.95 -7.48
CA ARG A 242 -2.76 -9.77 -8.23
C ARG A 242 -3.81 -9.13 -9.13
N LYS A 243 -4.81 -9.90 -9.56
CA LYS A 243 -5.95 -9.40 -10.35
C LYS A 243 -7.08 -8.83 -9.47
N LEU A 244 -7.14 -9.24 -8.23
CA LEU A 244 -8.25 -8.89 -7.33
C LEU A 244 -7.86 -7.86 -6.27
N ALA A 245 -6.57 -7.75 -5.93
CA ALA A 245 -6.13 -6.94 -4.80
C ALA A 245 -4.81 -6.18 -5.07
N TYR A 246 -3.67 -6.73 -4.67
CA TYR A 246 -2.38 -6.01 -4.61
C TYR A 246 -1.24 -6.81 -5.23
N LEU A 247 -0.16 -6.09 -5.53
CA LEU A 247 1.19 -6.66 -5.57
C LEU A 247 1.74 -6.70 -4.14
N VAL A 248 2.42 -7.77 -3.79
CA VAL A 248 3.19 -7.90 -2.55
C VAL A 248 4.61 -8.22 -2.93
N MET A 249 5.52 -7.28 -2.72
CA MET A 249 6.89 -7.34 -3.21
C MET A 249 7.89 -7.14 -2.09
N VAL A 250 8.91 -7.98 -2.04
CA VAL A 250 10.12 -7.77 -1.26
C VAL A 250 11.26 -7.49 -2.23
N SER A 251 11.96 -6.39 -2.02
CA SER A 251 12.99 -5.85 -2.91
C SER A 251 14.30 -5.63 -2.14
N ARG A 252 15.45 -5.96 -2.75
CA ARG A 252 16.79 -5.84 -2.14
C ARG A 252 17.77 -5.21 -3.10
#